data_d99fa248c6b5d1505392d41eb76d52aa
#
_entry.id   d99fa248c6b5d1505392d41eb76d52aa
#
_cell.length_a   1.000
_cell.length_b   1.000
_cell.length_c   1.000
_cell.angle_alpha   90.00
_cell.angle_beta   90.00
_cell.angle_gamma   90.00
#
_symmetry.space_group_name_H-M   'P 1'
#
loop_
_entity.id
_entity.type
_entity.pdbx_description
1 polymer ?
#
loop_
_entity_poly.entity_id
_entity_poly.type
_entity_poly.pdbx_seq_one_letter_code
_entity_poly.pdbx_strand_id
1 'polypeptide(L)'
;MSLITLNNRALKDATEVGTTTSLGNLVFISRSTASSSATVNITSGINSTYKEYIFIFNNIHPATDGTHFNFQATTNGSDFNIATTTTTFEAYNHETSGTTSLTNDPNKDHAQDTGYINLIDNTGADNDQSFSGLLHLFEPSSTTFVKHFLFTGQRLSENDYSANDRTAGYFNTTSAVTGLSFKFESG
;
A
#
# COMPACT_ATOMS: atom_id res chain seq x y z
N MET A 1 18.05 46.35 2.45
CA MET A 1 17.29 45.08 2.47
C MET A 1 17.29 44.55 1.04
N SER A 2 17.92 43.41 0.78
CA SER A 2 17.95 42.83 -0.57
C SER A 2 16.72 41.95 -0.77
N LEU A 3 15.90 42.29 -1.73
CA LEU A 3 14.76 41.46 -2.14
C LEU A 3 15.28 40.38 -3.09
N ILE A 4 15.17 39.11 -2.67
CA ILE A 4 15.42 37.96 -3.55
C ILE A 4 14.11 37.68 -4.28
N THR A 5 14.10 37.86 -5.59
CA THR A 5 12.97 37.44 -6.42
C THR A 5 13.19 35.99 -6.87
N LEU A 6 12.44 35.07 -6.31
CA LEU A 6 12.42 33.66 -6.75
C LEU A 6 11.48 33.53 -7.94
N ASN A 7 11.96 32.93 -9.02
CA ASN A 7 11.13 32.56 -10.16
C ASN A 7 10.65 31.11 -10.02
N ASN A 8 9.71 30.72 -10.87
CA ASN A 8 9.09 29.37 -10.86
C ASN A 8 10.10 28.21 -11.03
N ARG A 9 11.27 28.47 -11.61
CA ARG A 9 12.35 27.47 -11.75
C ARG A 9 13.18 27.34 -10.49
N ALA A 10 13.44 28.43 -9.79
CA ALA A 10 14.23 28.42 -8.57
C ALA A 10 13.50 27.73 -7.40
N LEU A 11 12.16 27.73 -7.42
CA LEU A 11 11.34 27.05 -6.40
C LEU A 11 11.13 25.55 -6.67
N LYS A 12 11.37 25.09 -7.89
CA LYS A 12 11.12 23.69 -8.26
C LYS A 12 11.97 22.69 -7.45
N ASP A 13 13.18 23.07 -7.13
CA ASP A 13 14.15 22.21 -6.45
C ASP A 13 14.40 22.66 -4.98
N ALA A 14 13.68 23.68 -4.51
CA ALA A 14 13.78 24.11 -3.12
C ALA A 14 12.98 23.17 -2.22
N THR A 15 13.66 22.49 -1.32
CA THR A 15 13.04 21.59 -0.32
C THR A 15 12.74 22.30 1.00
N GLU A 16 13.35 23.44 1.22
CA GLU A 16 13.13 24.27 2.42
C GLU A 16 13.42 25.75 2.13
N VAL A 17 12.82 26.66 2.88
CA VAL A 17 13.07 28.09 2.84
C VAL A 17 13.38 28.62 4.24
N GLY A 18 14.65 28.98 4.47
CA GLY A 18 15.10 29.48 5.76
C GLY A 18 15.03 28.42 6.85
N THR A 19 14.34 28.72 7.95
CA THR A 19 14.05 27.78 9.02
C THR A 19 12.72 27.05 8.84
N THR A 20 12.05 27.24 7.71
CA THR A 20 10.78 26.58 7.40
C THR A 20 11.08 25.14 7.00
N THR A 21 10.65 24.20 7.80
CA THR A 21 10.76 22.79 7.51
C THR A 21 9.81 22.41 6.38
N SER A 22 10.34 21.88 5.30
CA SER A 22 9.62 21.25 4.19
C SER A 22 8.57 22.13 3.46
N LEU A 23 8.74 22.34 2.17
CA LEU A 23 7.79 23.03 1.28
C LEU A 23 6.67 22.11 0.75
N GLY A 24 6.68 20.84 1.11
CA GLY A 24 5.70 19.86 0.69
C GLY A 24 5.34 18.90 1.82
N ASN A 25 4.10 18.42 1.79
CA ASN A 25 3.59 17.46 2.76
C ASN A 25 4.06 16.02 2.48
N LEU A 26 4.52 15.72 1.26
CA LEU A 26 5.01 14.41 0.84
C LEU A 26 6.42 14.54 0.24
N VAL A 27 7.28 13.60 0.63
CA VAL A 27 8.63 13.46 0.07
C VAL A 27 8.67 12.18 -0.77
N PHE A 28 9.01 12.31 -2.05
CA PHE A 28 9.18 11.15 -2.92
C PHE A 28 10.43 10.38 -2.52
N ILE A 29 10.27 9.08 -2.25
CA ILE A 29 11.38 8.21 -1.83
C ILE A 29 11.83 7.34 -3.01
N SER A 30 10.92 6.57 -3.60
CA SER A 30 11.24 5.66 -4.70
C SER A 30 10.02 5.27 -5.50
N ARG A 31 10.26 4.71 -6.68
CA ARG A 31 9.24 4.08 -7.52
C ARG A 31 9.73 2.73 -8.02
N SER A 32 8.87 1.73 -7.98
CA SER A 32 9.06 0.44 -8.63
C SER A 32 8.02 0.26 -9.72
N THR A 33 8.44 -0.25 -10.88
CA THR A 33 7.54 -0.64 -11.95
C THR A 33 7.54 -2.17 -12.02
N ALA A 34 6.41 -2.79 -11.72
CA ALA A 34 6.24 -4.22 -11.90
C ALA A 34 6.07 -4.52 -13.40
N SER A 35 6.80 -5.50 -13.89
CA SER A 35 6.68 -5.99 -15.27
C SER A 35 7.04 -7.48 -15.25
N SER A 36 6.03 -8.34 -15.38
CA SER A 36 6.18 -9.81 -15.27
C SER A 36 6.99 -10.22 -14.03
N SER A 37 6.68 -9.57 -12.90
CA SER A 37 7.42 -9.77 -11.64
C SER A 37 6.58 -10.56 -10.66
N ALA A 38 7.08 -11.69 -10.18
CA ALA A 38 6.41 -12.50 -9.17
C ALA A 38 6.22 -11.76 -7.84
N THR A 39 7.19 -10.89 -7.48
CA THR A 39 7.16 -10.07 -6.26
C THR A 39 7.80 -8.71 -6.50
N VAL A 40 7.37 -7.70 -5.74
CA VAL A 40 8.03 -6.41 -5.62
C VAL A 40 8.42 -6.21 -4.16
N ASN A 41 9.71 -6.27 -3.86
CA ASN A 41 10.24 -6.07 -2.51
C ASN A 41 10.83 -4.67 -2.37
N ILE A 42 10.34 -3.92 -1.39
CA ILE A 42 10.87 -2.60 -1.01
C ILE A 42 11.60 -2.78 0.32
N THR A 43 12.91 -2.97 0.26
CA THR A 43 13.77 -3.25 1.44
C THR A 43 14.73 -2.09 1.75
N SER A 44 14.49 -0.92 1.18
CA SER A 44 15.25 0.30 1.44
C SER A 44 14.32 1.51 1.49
N GLY A 45 14.77 2.58 2.15
CA GLY A 45 14.01 3.82 2.24
C GLY A 45 13.01 3.87 3.42
N ILE A 46 12.66 2.75 4.05
CA ILE A 46 11.83 2.69 5.25
C ILE A 46 12.77 2.74 6.46
N ASN A 47 12.75 3.85 7.20
CA ASN A 47 13.65 4.09 8.34
C ASN A 47 13.02 5.08 9.34
N SER A 48 13.82 5.64 10.25
CA SER A 48 13.34 6.58 11.28
C SER A 48 13.15 8.02 10.82
N THR A 49 13.39 8.34 9.54
CA THR A 49 13.28 9.70 9.01
C THR A 49 11.84 10.20 9.05
N TYR A 50 10.90 9.34 8.69
CA TYR A 50 9.49 9.70 8.62
C TYR A 50 8.66 8.85 9.57
N LYS A 51 7.57 9.44 10.07
CA LYS A 51 6.61 8.79 10.98
C LYS A 51 5.54 8.00 10.23
N GLU A 52 5.35 8.34 8.97
CA GLU A 52 4.38 7.71 8.07
C GLU A 52 5.00 7.50 6.70
N TYR A 53 4.71 6.33 6.11
CA TYR A 53 5.06 5.98 4.74
C TYR A 53 3.80 5.65 3.97
N ILE A 54 3.67 6.23 2.77
CA ILE A 54 2.53 6.02 1.89
C ILE A 54 3.01 5.29 0.64
N PHE A 55 2.40 4.14 0.35
CA PHE A 55 2.61 3.38 -0.86
C PHE A 55 1.42 3.60 -1.78
N ILE A 56 1.70 4.10 -2.98
CA ILE A 56 0.69 4.44 -3.99
C ILE A 56 0.74 3.40 -5.08
N PHE A 57 -0.38 2.72 -5.30
CA PHE A 57 -0.57 1.74 -6.37
C PHE A 57 -1.36 2.37 -7.51
N ASN A 58 -0.82 2.31 -8.71
CA ASN A 58 -1.46 2.87 -9.91
C ASN A 58 -1.57 1.80 -10.97
N ASN A 59 -2.80 1.47 -11.36
CA ASN A 59 -3.10 0.54 -12.44
C ASN A 59 -2.31 -0.77 -12.33
N ILE A 60 -2.38 -1.39 -11.15
CA ILE A 60 -1.78 -2.69 -10.92
C ILE A 60 -2.66 -3.75 -11.55
N HIS A 61 -2.08 -4.50 -12.48
CA HIS A 61 -2.77 -5.46 -13.33
C HIS A 61 -2.10 -6.82 -13.21
N PRO A 62 -2.83 -7.90 -12.89
CA PRO A 62 -2.28 -9.25 -12.79
C PRO A 62 -2.11 -9.89 -14.17
N ALA A 63 -1.30 -10.93 -14.24
CA ALA A 63 -1.22 -11.80 -15.41
C ALA A 63 -2.27 -12.93 -15.37
N THR A 64 -2.82 -13.23 -14.21
CA THR A 64 -3.81 -14.27 -13.98
C THR A 64 -5.13 -13.65 -13.53
N ASP A 65 -6.22 -14.08 -14.13
CA ASP A 65 -7.56 -13.63 -13.82
C ASP A 65 -8.03 -14.10 -12.45
N GLY A 66 -8.79 -13.24 -11.73
CA GLY A 66 -9.35 -13.56 -10.43
C GLY A 66 -8.34 -13.77 -9.31
N THR A 67 -7.17 -13.15 -9.40
CA THR A 67 -6.11 -13.30 -8.39
C THR A 67 -6.14 -12.21 -7.32
N HIS A 68 -5.52 -12.48 -6.16
CA HIS A 68 -5.48 -11.60 -5.00
C HIS A 68 -4.15 -10.86 -4.91
N PHE A 69 -4.21 -9.57 -4.58
CA PHE A 69 -3.00 -8.78 -4.33
C PHE A 69 -2.70 -8.73 -2.84
N ASN A 70 -1.52 -9.19 -2.50
CA ASN A 70 -1.10 -9.48 -1.14
C ASN A 70 0.14 -8.68 -0.74
N PHE A 71 0.30 -8.42 0.57
CA PHE A 71 1.52 -7.83 1.10
C PHE A 71 1.93 -8.44 2.43
N GLN A 72 3.21 -8.27 2.79
CA GLN A 72 3.76 -8.63 4.09
C GLN A 72 4.98 -7.76 4.41
N ALA A 73 5.35 -7.66 5.68
CA ALA A 73 6.48 -6.86 6.14
C ALA A 73 7.64 -7.72 6.63
N THR A 74 8.81 -7.09 6.73
CA THR A 74 10.03 -7.70 7.27
C THR A 74 10.72 -6.78 8.26
N THR A 75 11.41 -7.37 9.24
CA THR A 75 12.30 -6.66 10.17
C THR A 75 13.78 -6.84 9.84
N ASN A 76 14.12 -7.76 8.95
CA ASN A 76 15.51 -8.12 8.59
C ASN A 76 15.82 -7.98 7.08
N GLY A 77 14.83 -7.57 6.27
CA GLY A 77 14.96 -7.36 4.83
C GLY A 77 14.81 -8.62 3.97
N SER A 78 14.61 -9.80 4.56
CA SER A 78 14.52 -11.09 3.83
C SER A 78 13.30 -11.93 4.19
N ASP A 79 12.94 -11.99 5.47
CA ASP A 79 11.87 -12.86 5.95
C ASP A 79 10.57 -12.04 6.09
N PHE A 80 9.62 -12.30 5.22
CA PHE A 80 8.32 -11.61 5.18
C PHE A 80 7.26 -12.49 5.87
N ASN A 81 7.27 -12.49 7.21
CA ASN A 81 6.46 -13.41 8.02
C ASN A 81 6.09 -12.84 9.40
N ILE A 82 5.92 -11.53 9.53
CA ILE A 82 5.53 -10.91 10.79
C ILE A 82 4.07 -11.27 11.09
N ALA A 83 3.79 -11.71 12.31
CA ALA A 83 2.42 -11.97 12.74
C ALA A 83 1.56 -10.70 12.66
N THR A 84 0.35 -10.82 12.11
CA THR A 84 -0.58 -9.72 11.89
C THR A 84 -1.97 -10.03 12.42
N THR A 85 -2.68 -8.99 12.81
CA THR A 85 -4.13 -9.03 13.05
C THR A 85 -4.76 -7.94 12.21
N THR A 86 -5.76 -8.29 11.42
CA THR A 86 -6.41 -7.40 10.45
C THR A 86 -7.92 -7.45 10.57
N THR A 87 -8.57 -6.46 10.00
CA THR A 87 -9.99 -6.47 9.69
C THR A 87 -10.19 -5.88 8.30
N THR A 88 -11.02 -6.55 7.49
CA THR A 88 -11.24 -6.21 6.09
C THR A 88 -12.74 -6.09 5.80
N PHE A 89 -13.11 -5.05 5.08
CA PHE A 89 -14.45 -4.93 4.51
C PHE A 89 -14.39 -4.38 3.09
N GLU A 90 -15.40 -4.73 2.29
CA GLU A 90 -15.54 -4.26 0.93
C GLU A 90 -16.94 -3.74 0.66
N ALA A 91 -17.03 -2.76 -0.23
CA ALA A 91 -18.28 -2.31 -0.83
C ALA A 91 -18.18 -2.46 -2.34
N TYR A 92 -19.18 -3.06 -2.98
CA TYR A 92 -19.16 -3.26 -4.41
C TYR A 92 -20.49 -2.96 -5.11
N ASN A 93 -20.38 -2.71 -6.41
CA ASN A 93 -21.50 -2.57 -7.34
C ASN A 93 -21.16 -3.25 -8.66
N HIS A 94 -22.05 -4.13 -9.13
CA HIS A 94 -21.89 -4.81 -10.41
C HIS A 94 -22.33 -3.90 -11.56
N GLU A 95 -21.49 -3.81 -12.62
CA GLU A 95 -21.68 -2.85 -13.70
C GLU A 95 -23.04 -2.94 -14.42
N THR A 96 -23.53 -4.15 -14.67
CA THR A 96 -24.71 -4.37 -15.50
C THR A 96 -25.97 -4.68 -14.68
N SER A 97 -25.85 -5.43 -13.58
CA SER A 97 -27.01 -5.84 -12.78
C SER A 97 -27.38 -4.84 -11.69
N GLY A 98 -26.46 -3.90 -11.36
CA GLY A 98 -26.64 -2.99 -10.24
C GLY A 98 -26.63 -3.68 -8.87
N THR A 99 -26.21 -4.94 -8.79
CA THR A 99 -26.09 -5.67 -7.52
C THR A 99 -25.05 -5.01 -6.64
N THR A 100 -25.44 -4.61 -5.43
CA THR A 100 -24.57 -3.92 -4.46
C THR A 100 -24.46 -4.69 -3.16
N SER A 101 -23.34 -4.57 -2.49
CA SER A 101 -23.15 -5.06 -1.11
C SER A 101 -22.14 -4.21 -0.36
N LEU A 102 -22.27 -4.21 0.97
CA LEU A 102 -21.23 -3.83 1.92
C LEU A 102 -21.07 -5.00 2.89
N THR A 103 -19.89 -5.62 2.90
CA THR A 103 -19.66 -6.83 3.66
C THR A 103 -18.32 -6.79 4.38
N ASN A 104 -18.27 -7.41 5.56
CA ASN A 104 -17.02 -7.82 6.18
C ASN A 104 -16.61 -9.17 5.59
N ASP A 105 -15.34 -9.32 5.23
CA ASP A 105 -14.82 -10.59 4.74
C ASP A 105 -13.87 -11.23 5.74
N PRO A 106 -14.39 -12.11 6.63
CA PRO A 106 -13.58 -12.74 7.66
C PRO A 106 -12.52 -13.70 7.12
N ASN A 107 -12.60 -14.10 5.84
CA ASN A 107 -11.61 -14.98 5.24
C ASN A 107 -10.31 -14.22 4.89
N LYS A 108 -10.38 -12.90 4.80
CA LYS A 108 -9.23 -12.01 4.61
C LYS A 108 -8.64 -11.52 5.93
N ASP A 109 -9.33 -11.74 7.05
CA ASP A 109 -8.90 -11.29 8.36
C ASP A 109 -7.84 -12.21 8.93
N HIS A 110 -6.75 -11.63 9.37
CA HIS A 110 -5.70 -12.31 10.11
C HIS A 110 -5.95 -12.25 11.60
N ALA A 111 -5.65 -13.33 12.31
CA ALA A 111 -5.67 -13.43 13.76
C ALA A 111 -4.32 -13.99 14.24
N GLN A 112 -3.30 -13.14 14.36
CA GLN A 112 -1.91 -13.50 14.63
C GLN A 112 -1.33 -14.45 13.56
N ASP A 113 -1.72 -14.23 12.30
CA ASP A 113 -1.25 -15.00 11.16
C ASP A 113 0.04 -14.37 10.60
N THR A 114 0.96 -15.22 10.13
CA THR A 114 2.25 -14.84 9.52
C THR A 114 2.23 -14.88 7.99
N GLY A 115 1.11 -15.26 7.39
CA GLY A 115 0.90 -15.28 5.95
C GLY A 115 0.88 -13.88 5.33
N TYR A 116 0.80 -13.82 4.01
CA TYR A 116 0.59 -12.58 3.29
C TYR A 116 -0.86 -12.10 3.47
N ILE A 117 -1.02 -10.83 3.75
CA ILE A 117 -2.30 -10.16 3.96
C ILE A 117 -2.93 -9.86 2.59
N ASN A 118 -4.16 -10.32 2.36
CA ASN A 118 -4.92 -9.98 1.18
C ASN A 118 -5.45 -8.53 1.27
N LEU A 119 -4.99 -7.66 0.37
CA LEU A 119 -5.43 -6.27 0.27
C LEU A 119 -6.52 -6.07 -0.76
N ILE A 120 -6.41 -6.76 -1.89
CA ILE A 120 -7.33 -6.69 -3.03
C ILE A 120 -7.66 -8.11 -3.46
N ASP A 121 -8.94 -8.39 -3.54
CA ASP A 121 -9.49 -9.69 -3.93
C ASP A 121 -9.82 -9.72 -5.42
N ASN A 122 -9.84 -10.92 -6.03
CA ASN A 122 -10.40 -11.18 -7.36
C ASN A 122 -10.17 -10.08 -8.41
N THR A 123 -8.95 -9.56 -8.51
CA THR A 123 -8.61 -8.60 -9.56
C THR A 123 -8.64 -9.31 -10.91
N GLY A 124 -9.34 -8.74 -11.88
CA GLY A 124 -9.41 -9.31 -13.21
C GLY A 124 -8.16 -9.03 -14.04
N ALA A 125 -7.95 -9.85 -15.08
CA ALA A 125 -6.81 -9.77 -16.00
C ALA A 125 -7.21 -9.30 -17.42
N ASP A 126 -8.44 -8.90 -17.65
CA ASP A 126 -8.87 -8.29 -18.91
C ASP A 126 -8.26 -6.90 -19.09
N ASN A 127 -8.15 -6.42 -20.31
CA ASN A 127 -7.39 -5.20 -20.64
C ASN A 127 -7.86 -3.91 -19.94
N ASP A 128 -9.09 -3.86 -19.48
CA ASP A 128 -9.71 -2.74 -18.76
C ASP A 128 -9.76 -2.96 -17.23
N GLN A 129 -9.35 -4.14 -16.75
CA GLN A 129 -9.38 -4.51 -15.35
C GLN A 129 -8.04 -4.23 -14.67
N SER A 130 -8.08 -3.60 -13.52
CA SER A 130 -6.90 -3.29 -12.70
C SER A 130 -7.35 -2.80 -11.33
N PHE A 131 -6.39 -2.53 -10.44
CA PHE A 131 -6.67 -1.78 -9.24
C PHE A 131 -5.72 -0.61 -9.02
N SER A 132 -6.19 0.37 -8.26
CA SER A 132 -5.39 1.47 -7.73
C SER A 132 -5.72 1.68 -6.26
N GLY A 133 -4.74 2.13 -5.46
CA GLY A 133 -4.97 2.26 -4.03
C GLY A 133 -3.82 2.91 -3.27
N LEU A 134 -4.02 3.03 -1.96
CA LEU A 134 -3.07 3.60 -1.01
C LEU A 134 -2.92 2.69 0.21
N LEU A 135 -1.67 2.46 0.61
CA LEU A 135 -1.32 1.82 1.87
C LEU A 135 -0.52 2.80 2.73
N HIS A 136 -1.01 3.07 3.93
CA HIS A 136 -0.35 3.87 4.96
C HIS A 136 0.30 2.95 5.98
N LEU A 137 1.58 3.14 6.26
CA LEU A 137 2.34 2.45 7.30
C LEU A 137 2.81 3.47 8.32
N PHE A 138 2.40 3.30 9.58
CA PHE A 138 2.66 4.26 10.66
C PHE A 138 3.80 3.79 11.55
N GLU A 139 4.69 4.74 11.90
CA GLU A 139 5.81 4.56 12.84
C GLU A 139 6.60 3.26 12.63
N PRO A 140 7.02 2.92 11.39
CA PRO A 140 7.66 1.62 11.12
C PRO A 140 8.91 1.38 11.95
N SER A 141 9.64 2.43 12.31
CA SER A 141 10.87 2.35 13.10
C SER A 141 10.65 2.32 14.61
N SER A 142 9.41 2.35 15.09
CA SER A 142 9.12 2.25 16.53
C SER A 142 9.70 0.94 17.09
N THR A 143 10.40 1.04 18.21
CA THR A 143 10.85 -0.12 18.99
C THR A 143 10.02 -0.31 20.27
N THR A 144 8.93 0.44 20.41
CA THR A 144 8.03 0.42 21.58
C THR A 144 6.66 -0.14 21.23
N PHE A 145 6.10 0.28 20.08
CA PHE A 145 4.73 -0.04 19.70
C PHE A 145 4.69 -0.96 18.47
N VAL A 146 3.58 -1.68 18.29
CA VAL A 146 3.23 -2.37 17.06
C VAL A 146 3.09 -1.39 15.89
N LYS A 147 3.18 -1.84 14.65
CA LYS A 147 3.12 -1.00 13.46
C LYS A 147 1.75 -1.10 12.82
N HIS A 148 0.96 -0.05 12.96
CA HIS A 148 -0.36 0.03 12.34
C HIS A 148 -0.23 0.33 10.85
N PHE A 149 -1.21 -0.17 10.08
CA PHE A 149 -1.36 0.16 8.69
C PHE A 149 -2.84 0.31 8.32
N LEU A 150 -3.10 1.08 7.28
CA LEU A 150 -4.42 1.26 6.67
C LEU A 150 -4.27 1.14 5.16
N PHE A 151 -5.13 0.35 4.55
CA PHE A 151 -5.23 0.24 3.10
C PHE A 151 -6.61 0.66 2.62
N THR A 152 -6.65 1.32 1.48
CA THR A 152 -7.86 1.53 0.68
C THR A 152 -7.52 1.39 -0.79
N GLY A 153 -8.29 0.57 -1.49
CA GLY A 153 -8.14 0.34 -2.91
C GLY A 153 -9.47 0.30 -3.64
N GLN A 154 -9.42 0.57 -4.92
CA GLN A 154 -10.55 0.39 -5.83
C GLN A 154 -10.10 -0.52 -6.96
N ARG A 155 -10.87 -1.53 -7.26
CA ARG A 155 -10.62 -2.49 -8.34
C ARG A 155 -11.83 -2.67 -9.25
N LEU A 156 -11.56 -3.12 -10.46
CA LEU A 156 -12.50 -3.84 -11.29
C LEU A 156 -12.17 -5.33 -11.19
N SER A 157 -13.14 -6.13 -10.74
CA SER A 157 -12.96 -7.56 -10.55
C SER A 157 -13.14 -8.35 -11.84
N GLU A 158 -12.70 -9.60 -11.85
CA GLU A 158 -12.93 -10.57 -12.95
C GLU A 158 -14.39 -10.73 -13.37
N ASN A 159 -15.33 -10.42 -12.48
CA ASN A 159 -16.78 -10.54 -12.68
C ASN A 159 -17.47 -9.18 -12.81
N ASP A 160 -16.79 -8.15 -13.30
CA ASP A 160 -17.30 -6.80 -13.57
C ASP A 160 -17.91 -6.08 -12.34
N TYR A 161 -17.34 -6.31 -11.16
CA TYR A 161 -17.67 -5.55 -9.96
C TYR A 161 -16.68 -4.40 -9.77
N SER A 162 -17.20 -3.18 -9.73
CA SER A 162 -16.49 -2.05 -9.14
C SER A 162 -16.50 -2.22 -7.62
N ALA A 163 -15.35 -2.49 -7.01
CA ALA A 163 -15.24 -2.73 -5.58
C ALA A 163 -14.25 -1.79 -4.91
N ASN A 164 -14.59 -1.36 -3.68
CA ASN A 164 -13.71 -0.62 -2.79
C ASN A 164 -13.35 -1.51 -1.60
N ASP A 165 -12.09 -1.93 -1.57
CA ASP A 165 -11.51 -2.75 -0.51
C ASP A 165 -10.85 -1.87 0.56
N ARG A 166 -11.08 -2.20 1.83
CA ARG A 166 -10.48 -1.52 2.98
C ARG A 166 -9.98 -2.53 3.98
N THR A 167 -8.69 -2.45 4.29
CA THR A 167 -8.04 -3.29 5.31
C THR A 167 -7.34 -2.42 6.32
N ALA A 168 -7.58 -2.68 7.59
CA ALA A 168 -6.87 -2.08 8.72
C ALA A 168 -6.20 -3.18 9.54
N GLY A 169 -5.02 -2.90 10.08
CA GLY A 169 -4.35 -3.89 10.91
C GLY A 169 -3.06 -3.41 11.53
N TYR A 170 -2.35 -4.35 12.12
CA TYR A 170 -1.04 -4.09 12.67
C TYR A 170 -0.11 -5.31 12.53
N PHE A 171 1.17 -5.03 12.37
CA PHE A 171 2.25 -6.01 12.51
C PHE A 171 2.58 -6.16 14.00
N ASN A 172 2.39 -7.36 14.55
CA ASN A 172 2.59 -7.66 15.98
C ASN A 172 4.07 -7.84 16.28
N THR A 173 4.82 -6.76 16.19
CA THR A 173 6.25 -6.72 16.56
C THR A 173 6.60 -5.35 17.10
N THR A 174 7.51 -5.31 18.06
CA THR A 174 8.17 -4.08 18.51
C THR A 174 9.49 -3.83 17.79
N SER A 175 10.00 -4.76 17.00
CA SER A 175 11.16 -4.52 16.13
C SER A 175 10.82 -3.57 14.99
N ALA A 176 11.77 -2.77 14.53
CA ALA A 176 11.55 -1.89 13.39
C ALA A 176 11.22 -2.70 12.13
N VAL A 177 10.18 -2.30 11.41
CA VAL A 177 9.89 -2.78 10.06
C VAL A 177 10.81 -2.06 9.09
N THR A 178 11.55 -2.82 8.30
CA THR A 178 12.58 -2.32 7.38
C THR A 178 12.22 -2.52 5.90
N GLY A 179 11.15 -3.25 5.61
CA GLY A 179 10.72 -3.48 4.24
C GLY A 179 9.32 -4.07 4.14
N LEU A 180 8.75 -3.95 2.95
CA LEU A 180 7.49 -4.57 2.53
C LEU A 180 7.71 -5.39 1.26
N SER A 181 6.95 -6.46 1.13
CA SER A 181 6.83 -7.29 -0.07
C SER A 181 5.40 -7.25 -0.57
N PHE A 182 5.24 -7.08 -1.87
CA PHE A 182 3.97 -7.09 -2.59
C PHE A 182 3.99 -8.17 -3.66
N LYS A 183 2.89 -8.90 -3.80
CA LYS A 183 2.74 -9.92 -4.85
C LYS A 183 1.29 -10.19 -5.16
N PHE A 184 1.03 -10.71 -6.35
CA PHE A 184 -0.19 -11.47 -6.60
C PHE A 184 -0.04 -12.89 -6.04
N GLU A 185 -1.15 -13.54 -5.71
CA GLU A 185 -1.15 -14.92 -5.23
C GLU A 185 -0.74 -15.88 -6.35
N SER A 186 -1.17 -15.58 -7.58
CA SER A 186 -0.82 -16.32 -8.80
C SER A 186 -0.52 -15.36 -9.95
N GLY A 187 0.41 -15.76 -10.84
CA GLY A 187 0.79 -14.98 -12.03
C GLY A 187 2.24 -14.59 -12.09
#